data_d060f482d910f86989e67a2036b0fc93
#
_entry.id   d060f482d910f86989e67a2036b0fc93
#
_cell.length_a   1.000
_cell.length_b   1.000
_cell.length_c   1.000
_cell.angle_alpha   90.00
_cell.angle_beta   90.00
_cell.angle_gamma   90.00
#
_symmetry.space_group_name_H-M   'P 1'
#
loop_
_entity.id
_entity.type
_entity.pdbx_description
1 polymer ?
#
loop_
_entity_poly.entity_id
_entity_poly.type
_entity_poly.pdbx_seq_one_letter_code
_entity_poly.pdbx_strand_id
1 'polypeptide(L)'
;MSVTRNLQASALFSMPFLGYQPVNISNSEPAVTAANLTKQTILGPPFKWNYNRGEFTFPTEPQDQDYYLPLTDFGFLERVTLTDSKGVVKEIEIVQSLSAESVQKRPGSIAANVMDESGGVTFRLNAIPPIGETYQIDGFYQKAPVLMSSMANTWGPIPDHHAFIYDWGFLSFVSLLTKDARFPIFGQRFTAHLLGAQEGLTALERNIFLGNWLQVMTAQERAQLTTQQGVTARQQ
;
A
#
# COMPACT_ATOMS: atom_id res chain seq x y z
N MET A 1 -12.25 -15.27 7.78
CA MET A 1 -12.43 -13.89 8.24
C MET A 1 -13.57 -13.28 7.44
N SER A 2 -14.48 -12.53 8.10
CA SER A 2 -15.62 -11.90 7.41
C SER A 2 -15.17 -10.60 6.73
N VAL A 3 -15.66 -10.35 5.51
CA VAL A 3 -15.47 -9.13 4.72
C VAL A 3 -16.83 -8.76 4.12
N THR A 4 -17.71 -8.26 4.95
CA THR A 4 -19.10 -7.95 4.57
C THR A 4 -19.39 -6.46 4.54
N ARG A 5 -18.61 -5.66 5.27
CA ARG A 5 -18.81 -4.21 5.37
C ARG A 5 -18.48 -3.54 4.03
N ASN A 6 -19.42 -2.76 3.53
CA ASN A 6 -19.30 -2.04 2.26
C ASN A 6 -19.02 -0.54 2.49
N LEU A 7 -18.73 0.17 1.40
CA LEU A 7 -18.45 1.60 1.44
C LEU A 7 -19.64 2.42 1.96
N GLN A 8 -20.89 2.00 1.68
CA GLN A 8 -22.08 2.67 2.19
C GLN A 8 -22.11 2.69 3.73
N ALA A 9 -21.70 1.60 4.38
CA ALA A 9 -21.63 1.54 5.86
C ALA A 9 -20.61 2.54 6.43
N SER A 10 -19.46 2.74 5.75
CA SER A 10 -18.46 3.74 6.16
C SER A 10 -18.94 5.17 5.90
N ALA A 11 -19.67 5.40 4.82
CA ALA A 11 -20.31 6.69 4.56
C ALA A 11 -21.35 7.03 5.66
N LEU A 12 -22.16 6.06 6.09
CA LEU A 12 -23.09 6.23 7.23
C LEU A 12 -22.34 6.48 8.54
N PHE A 13 -21.24 5.78 8.80
CA PHE A 13 -20.39 6.02 9.96
C PHE A 13 -19.87 7.47 10.00
N SER A 14 -19.55 8.06 8.86
CA SER A 14 -18.98 9.40 8.77
C SER A 14 -20.01 10.54 8.99
N MET A 15 -21.30 10.27 8.78
CA MET A 15 -22.36 11.30 8.88
C MET A 15 -22.40 12.07 10.21
N PRO A 16 -22.33 11.44 11.39
CA PRO A 16 -22.36 12.16 12.67
C PRO A 16 -21.18 13.13 12.85
N PHE A 17 -20.06 12.84 12.21
CA PHE A 17 -18.85 13.65 12.28
C PHE A 17 -18.85 14.80 11.27
N LEU A 18 -19.33 14.56 10.06
CA LEU A 18 -19.33 15.54 8.97
C LEU A 18 -20.57 16.46 9.02
N GLY A 19 -21.71 15.96 9.51
CA GLY A 19 -23.01 16.63 9.43
C GLY A 19 -23.73 16.47 8.10
N TYR A 20 -23.14 15.69 7.16
CA TYR A 20 -23.72 15.39 5.86
C TYR A 20 -23.22 14.00 5.38
N GLN A 21 -23.91 13.44 4.40
CA GLN A 21 -23.45 12.21 3.75
C GLN A 21 -22.45 12.57 2.63
N PRO A 22 -21.23 12.02 2.63
CA PRO A 22 -20.19 12.39 1.66
C PRO A 22 -20.35 11.68 0.31
N VAL A 23 -21.56 11.70 -0.24
CA VAL A 23 -21.93 11.00 -1.48
C VAL A 23 -22.75 11.92 -2.35
N ASN A 24 -22.31 12.10 -3.58
CA ASN A 24 -23.15 12.66 -4.63
C ASN A 24 -24.02 11.53 -5.21
N ILE A 25 -25.32 11.78 -5.30
CA ILE A 25 -26.30 10.81 -5.81
C ILE A 25 -25.98 10.36 -7.25
N SER A 26 -25.31 11.22 -8.02
CA SER A 26 -25.04 10.96 -9.44
C SER A 26 -23.81 10.10 -9.71
N ASN A 27 -22.77 10.14 -8.84
CA ASN A 27 -21.46 9.53 -9.13
C ASN A 27 -20.74 8.94 -7.93
N SER A 28 -21.36 8.91 -6.76
CA SER A 28 -20.77 8.39 -5.49
C SER A 28 -19.47 9.10 -5.05
N GLU A 29 -19.18 10.28 -5.58
CA GLU A 29 -18.01 11.08 -5.18
C GLU A 29 -18.37 12.09 -4.07
N PRO A 30 -17.44 12.45 -3.16
CA PRO A 30 -16.03 12.02 -3.09
C PRO A 30 -15.80 10.68 -2.37
N ALA A 31 -16.85 9.93 -2.04
CA ALA A 31 -16.73 8.72 -1.22
C ALA A 31 -15.87 7.64 -1.88
N VAL A 32 -16.03 7.39 -3.17
CA VAL A 32 -15.26 6.37 -3.89
C VAL A 32 -13.77 6.73 -3.93
N THR A 33 -13.45 7.98 -4.23
CA THR A 33 -12.05 8.46 -4.21
C THR A 33 -11.44 8.36 -2.81
N ALA A 34 -12.16 8.77 -1.76
CA ALA A 34 -11.68 8.69 -0.38
C ALA A 34 -11.44 7.23 0.06
N ALA A 35 -12.34 6.32 -0.33
CA ALA A 35 -12.20 4.89 -0.04
C ALA A 35 -10.97 4.29 -0.74
N ASN A 36 -10.72 4.66 -1.99
CA ASN A 36 -9.57 4.18 -2.73
C ASN A 36 -8.25 4.68 -2.13
N LEU A 37 -8.16 5.95 -1.74
CA LEU A 37 -7.01 6.49 -1.03
C LEU A 37 -6.79 5.78 0.32
N THR A 38 -7.87 5.53 1.06
CA THR A 38 -7.81 4.76 2.31
C THR A 38 -7.25 3.36 2.08
N LYS A 39 -7.79 2.64 1.09
CA LYS A 39 -7.37 1.28 0.75
C LYS A 39 -5.90 1.22 0.32
N GLN A 40 -5.49 2.14 -0.55
CA GLN A 40 -4.10 2.27 -0.98
C GLN A 40 -3.14 2.56 0.19
N THR A 41 -3.57 3.40 1.15
CA THR A 41 -2.77 3.69 2.33
C THR A 41 -2.65 2.48 3.26
N ILE A 42 -3.75 1.74 3.50
CA ILE A 42 -3.74 0.57 4.39
C ILE A 42 -2.96 -0.60 3.78
N LEU A 43 -3.14 -0.86 2.49
CA LEU A 43 -2.56 -2.01 1.80
C LEU A 43 -1.23 -1.71 1.09
N GLY A 44 -0.82 -0.45 1.05
CA GLY A 44 0.47 -0.04 0.48
C GLY A 44 1.64 -0.19 1.46
N PRO A 45 2.88 -0.08 0.95
CA PRO A 45 4.06 -0.13 1.82
C PRO A 45 4.03 1.03 2.83
N PRO A 46 4.55 0.82 4.05
CA PRO A 46 5.31 -0.35 4.51
C PRO A 46 4.47 -1.45 5.16
N PHE A 47 3.14 -1.39 5.09
CA PHE A 47 2.24 -2.25 5.86
C PHE A 47 2.16 -3.67 5.28
N LYS A 48 2.42 -4.68 6.12
CA LYS A 48 2.42 -6.11 5.77
C LYS A 48 1.27 -6.80 6.47
N TRP A 49 0.31 -7.32 5.70
CA TRP A 49 -0.90 -7.94 6.21
C TRP A 49 -0.99 -9.40 5.80
N ASN A 50 -1.16 -10.30 6.76
CA ASN A 50 -1.30 -11.73 6.48
C ASN A 50 -2.48 -12.06 5.56
N TYR A 51 -3.57 -11.29 5.65
CA TYR A 51 -4.76 -11.48 4.80
C TYR A 51 -4.60 -10.93 3.38
N ASN A 52 -3.56 -10.15 3.10
CA ASN A 52 -3.27 -9.57 1.78
C ASN A 52 -2.03 -10.19 1.13
N ARG A 53 -1.51 -11.27 1.70
CA ARG A 53 -0.27 -11.92 1.25
C ARG A 53 -0.54 -12.83 0.07
N GLY A 54 0.34 -12.77 -0.92
CA GLY A 54 0.52 -13.77 -1.98
C GLY A 54 1.87 -14.46 -1.86
N GLU A 55 2.01 -15.59 -2.52
CA GLU A 55 3.24 -16.40 -2.54
C GLU A 55 3.70 -16.56 -3.98
N PHE A 56 5.00 -16.65 -4.18
CA PHE A 56 5.60 -17.02 -5.46
C PHE A 56 6.81 -17.91 -5.25
N THR A 57 7.10 -18.69 -6.29
CA THR A 57 8.26 -19.57 -6.31
C THR A 57 8.75 -19.73 -7.74
N PHE A 58 10.06 -19.74 -7.92
CA PHE A 58 10.67 -20.06 -9.21
C PHE A 58 12.11 -20.58 -9.04
N PRO A 59 12.55 -21.52 -9.89
CA PRO A 59 13.96 -21.89 -9.97
C PRO A 59 14.73 -20.83 -10.72
N THR A 60 15.99 -20.62 -10.35
CA THR A 60 16.90 -19.81 -11.18
C THR A 60 17.46 -20.64 -12.32
N GLU A 61 17.66 -19.99 -13.47
CA GLU A 61 18.37 -20.57 -14.60
C GLU A 61 19.81 -20.06 -14.62
N PRO A 62 20.81 -20.94 -14.98
CA PRO A 62 22.18 -20.50 -15.16
C PRO A 62 22.28 -19.42 -16.24
N GLN A 63 23.06 -18.39 -15.99
CA GLN A 63 23.26 -17.25 -16.88
C GLN A 63 22.07 -16.31 -17.10
N ASP A 64 20.95 -16.50 -16.37
CA ASP A 64 19.83 -15.57 -16.38
C ASP A 64 19.79 -14.75 -15.11
N GLN A 65 19.31 -13.51 -15.22
CA GLN A 65 19.20 -12.54 -14.12
C GLN A 65 17.76 -12.06 -13.93
N ASP A 66 16.95 -12.14 -14.98
CA ASP A 66 15.59 -11.60 -15.01
C ASP A 66 14.55 -12.73 -15.12
N TYR A 67 13.62 -12.77 -14.19
CA TYR A 67 12.61 -13.82 -14.07
C TYR A 67 11.21 -13.21 -14.12
N TYR A 68 10.48 -13.48 -15.19
CA TYR A 68 9.10 -13.05 -15.35
C TYR A 68 8.13 -14.00 -14.66
N LEU A 69 7.22 -13.44 -13.86
CA LEU A 69 6.10 -14.18 -13.27
C LEU A 69 4.77 -13.48 -13.59
N PRO A 70 3.71 -14.22 -13.97
CA PRO A 70 2.40 -13.65 -14.31
C PRO A 70 1.58 -13.30 -13.05
N LEU A 71 2.13 -12.48 -12.17
CA LEU A 71 1.49 -12.04 -10.92
C LEU A 71 0.69 -10.77 -11.17
N THR A 72 -0.58 -10.92 -11.54
CA THR A 72 -1.48 -9.79 -11.91
C THR A 72 -1.91 -8.93 -10.72
N ASP A 73 -1.80 -9.46 -9.51
CA ASP A 73 -2.17 -8.80 -8.25
C ASP A 73 -0.96 -8.36 -7.42
N PHE A 74 0.24 -8.30 -8.03
CA PHE A 74 1.46 -7.92 -7.34
C PHE A 74 1.46 -6.45 -6.90
N GLY A 75 1.72 -6.20 -5.62
CA GLY A 75 1.92 -4.85 -5.05
C GLY A 75 3.38 -4.58 -4.72
N PHE A 76 3.91 -5.26 -3.71
CA PHE A 76 5.33 -5.13 -3.33
C PHE A 76 5.84 -6.38 -2.61
N LEU A 77 7.16 -6.58 -2.67
CA LEU A 77 7.81 -7.71 -2.00
C LEU A 77 7.78 -7.55 -0.47
N GLU A 78 7.49 -8.63 0.22
CA GLU A 78 7.49 -8.68 1.69
C GLU A 78 8.74 -9.36 2.24
N ARG A 79 9.05 -10.55 1.71
CA ARG A 79 10.17 -11.39 2.12
C ARG A 79 10.54 -12.33 0.99
N VAL A 80 11.84 -12.55 0.77
CA VAL A 80 12.32 -13.51 -0.23
C VAL A 80 13.45 -14.35 0.36
N THR A 81 13.42 -15.64 0.06
CA THR A 81 14.45 -16.59 0.44
C THR A 81 15.02 -17.29 -0.77
N LEU A 82 16.27 -17.64 -0.71
CA LEU A 82 17.00 -18.42 -1.70
C LEU A 82 17.46 -19.73 -1.06
N THR A 83 17.09 -20.85 -1.69
CA THR A 83 17.52 -22.19 -1.28
C THR A 83 18.51 -22.73 -2.30
N ASP A 84 19.69 -23.16 -1.85
CA ASP A 84 20.69 -23.75 -2.73
C ASP A 84 20.47 -25.27 -2.94
N SER A 85 21.26 -25.88 -3.82
CA SER A 85 21.21 -27.31 -4.13
C SER A 85 21.48 -28.23 -2.92
N LYS A 86 22.03 -27.69 -1.84
CA LYS A 86 22.29 -28.41 -0.59
C LYS A 86 21.14 -28.24 0.42
N GLY A 87 20.08 -27.52 0.06
CA GLY A 87 18.94 -27.23 0.95
C GLY A 87 19.22 -26.12 1.97
N VAL A 88 20.31 -25.35 1.82
CA VAL A 88 20.58 -24.22 2.72
C VAL A 88 19.73 -23.02 2.32
N VAL A 89 18.83 -22.62 3.20
CA VAL A 89 17.93 -21.47 3.02
C VAL A 89 18.62 -20.20 3.54
N LYS A 90 18.60 -19.14 2.72
CA LYS A 90 19.08 -17.82 3.10
C LYS A 90 18.07 -16.76 2.68
N GLU A 91 17.77 -15.84 3.57
CA GLU A 91 17.02 -14.63 3.22
C GLU A 91 17.89 -13.71 2.37
N ILE A 92 17.32 -13.18 1.27
CA ILE A 92 17.98 -12.22 0.38
C ILE A 92 17.36 -10.84 0.53
N GLU A 93 18.16 -9.81 0.33
CA GLU A 93 17.76 -8.43 0.52
C GLU A 93 16.81 -7.98 -0.59
N ILE A 94 15.74 -7.28 -0.22
CA ILE A 94 14.82 -6.63 -1.16
C ILE A 94 15.29 -5.20 -1.38
N VAL A 95 15.58 -4.85 -2.62
CA VAL A 95 16.04 -3.51 -3.02
C VAL A 95 15.08 -2.89 -4.03
N GLN A 96 15.09 -1.56 -4.13
CA GLN A 96 14.14 -0.85 -5.02
C GLN A 96 14.45 -1.02 -6.50
N SER A 97 15.73 -1.08 -6.86
CA SER A 97 16.16 -1.31 -8.23
C SER A 97 17.55 -1.93 -8.26
N LEU A 98 17.83 -2.69 -9.34
CA LEU A 98 19.12 -3.27 -9.62
C LEU A 98 19.50 -2.96 -11.06
N SER A 99 20.74 -2.48 -11.26
CA SER A 99 21.36 -2.39 -12.58
C SER A 99 21.74 -3.79 -13.08
N ALA A 100 21.89 -3.93 -14.42
CA ALA A 100 22.41 -5.16 -15.00
C ALA A 100 23.86 -5.35 -14.57
N GLU A 101 24.15 -6.44 -13.84
CA GLU A 101 25.50 -6.84 -13.48
C GLU A 101 25.83 -8.15 -14.21
N SER A 102 27.07 -8.26 -14.70
CA SER A 102 27.57 -9.47 -15.38
C SER A 102 28.34 -10.43 -14.45
N VAL A 103 28.22 -10.22 -13.14
CA VAL A 103 28.99 -11.01 -12.17
C VAL A 103 28.29 -12.33 -11.88
N GLN A 104 28.99 -13.44 -12.17
CA GLN A 104 28.53 -14.78 -11.81
C GLN A 104 28.85 -15.06 -10.34
N LYS A 105 27.86 -15.07 -9.49
CA LYS A 105 27.95 -15.42 -8.06
C LYS A 105 26.58 -15.80 -7.52
N ARG A 106 26.55 -16.32 -6.30
CA ARG A 106 25.30 -16.55 -5.57
C ARG A 106 24.55 -15.22 -5.38
N PRO A 107 23.27 -15.12 -5.78
CA PRO A 107 22.47 -13.92 -5.56
C PRO A 107 22.29 -13.59 -4.08
N GLY A 108 22.36 -12.30 -3.75
CA GLY A 108 22.21 -11.79 -2.39
C GLY A 108 21.08 -10.77 -2.23
N SER A 109 20.60 -10.20 -3.34
CA SER A 109 19.46 -9.29 -3.35
C SER A 109 18.59 -9.43 -4.59
N ILE A 110 17.35 -8.98 -4.50
CA ILE A 110 16.31 -9.05 -5.53
C ILE A 110 15.55 -7.73 -5.61
N ALA A 111 15.15 -7.36 -6.83
CA ALA A 111 14.25 -6.24 -7.08
C ALA A 111 13.09 -6.68 -7.98
N ALA A 112 11.92 -6.06 -7.80
CA ALA A 112 10.83 -6.10 -8.76
C ALA A 112 11.00 -4.89 -9.69
N ASN A 113 11.57 -5.11 -10.89
CA ASN A 113 12.02 -3.99 -11.74
C ASN A 113 10.97 -3.49 -12.72
N VAL A 114 10.14 -4.38 -13.26
CA VAL A 114 9.18 -4.05 -14.30
C VAL A 114 7.84 -4.71 -14.01
N MET A 115 6.78 -3.90 -14.00
CA MET A 115 5.41 -4.37 -14.11
C MET A 115 5.05 -4.33 -15.59
N ASP A 116 4.77 -5.48 -16.18
CA ASP A 116 4.34 -5.56 -17.57
C ASP A 116 2.88 -5.10 -17.70
N GLU A 117 2.53 -4.46 -18.82
CA GLU A 117 1.14 -4.10 -19.17
C GLU A 117 0.22 -5.32 -19.24
N SER A 118 0.77 -6.51 -19.50
CA SER A 118 0.06 -7.79 -19.45
C SER A 118 -0.25 -8.28 -18.02
N GLY A 119 0.17 -7.53 -16.99
CA GLY A 119 -0.13 -7.81 -15.58
C GLY A 119 0.84 -8.77 -14.91
N GLY A 120 2.06 -8.92 -15.44
CA GLY A 120 3.14 -9.67 -14.80
C GLY A 120 4.17 -8.78 -14.10
N VAL A 121 5.11 -9.40 -13.41
CA VAL A 121 6.24 -8.76 -12.76
C VAL A 121 7.55 -9.44 -13.17
N THR A 122 8.57 -8.66 -13.47
CA THR A 122 9.93 -9.17 -13.70
C THR A 122 10.77 -8.94 -12.45
N PHE A 123 11.24 -10.02 -11.86
CA PHE A 123 12.19 -10.00 -10.76
C PHE A 123 13.62 -10.02 -11.31
N ARG A 124 14.46 -9.12 -10.83
CA ARG A 124 15.89 -9.11 -11.14
C ARG A 124 16.71 -9.46 -9.91
N LEU A 125 17.66 -10.37 -10.10
CA LEU A 125 18.66 -10.71 -9.09
C LEU A 125 19.90 -9.81 -9.26
N ASN A 126 20.61 -9.53 -8.15
CA ASN A 126 21.84 -8.72 -8.21
C ASN A 126 23.05 -9.46 -8.79
N ALA A 127 22.92 -10.73 -9.09
CA ALA A 127 23.97 -11.52 -9.67
C ALA A 127 23.41 -12.61 -10.58
N ILE A 128 24.19 -13.00 -11.57
CA ILE A 128 23.88 -14.09 -12.49
C ILE A 128 24.27 -15.41 -11.82
N PRO A 129 23.37 -16.40 -11.68
CA PRO A 129 23.71 -17.72 -11.18
C PRO A 129 24.83 -18.38 -12.00
N PRO A 130 25.87 -18.98 -11.35
CA PRO A 130 26.94 -19.66 -12.06
C PRO A 130 26.44 -20.86 -12.86
N ILE A 131 27.17 -21.22 -13.90
CA ILE A 131 26.92 -22.44 -14.70
C ILE A 131 26.98 -23.66 -13.76
N GLY A 132 25.93 -24.49 -13.80
CA GLY A 132 25.81 -25.69 -12.99
C GLY A 132 25.27 -25.46 -11.58
N GLU A 133 24.95 -24.23 -11.18
CA GLU A 133 24.25 -23.92 -9.94
C GLU A 133 22.82 -23.47 -10.24
N THR A 134 21.86 -24.09 -9.57
CA THR A 134 20.45 -23.71 -9.58
C THR A 134 20.01 -23.41 -8.16
N TYR A 135 19.31 -22.31 -7.99
CA TYR A 135 18.72 -21.91 -6.71
C TYR A 135 17.22 -21.92 -6.81
N GLN A 136 16.53 -22.24 -5.73
CA GLN A 136 15.10 -22.05 -5.61
C GLN A 136 14.85 -20.71 -4.93
N ILE A 137 14.07 -19.84 -5.55
CA ILE A 137 13.63 -18.58 -4.98
C ILE A 137 12.17 -18.77 -4.52
N ASP A 138 11.93 -18.51 -3.25
CA ASP A 138 10.60 -18.53 -2.64
C ASP A 138 10.34 -17.18 -2.00
N GLY A 139 9.15 -16.62 -2.17
CA GLY A 139 8.87 -15.31 -1.62
C GLY A 139 7.41 -15.08 -1.29
N PHE A 140 7.22 -14.07 -0.43
CA PHE A 140 5.92 -13.50 -0.13
C PHE A 140 5.86 -12.07 -0.66
N TYR A 141 4.69 -11.70 -1.17
CA TYR A 141 4.40 -10.34 -1.60
C TYR A 141 3.06 -9.87 -1.04
N GLN A 142 2.90 -8.57 -0.89
CA GLN A 142 1.62 -7.97 -0.61
C GLN A 142 0.90 -7.66 -1.92
N LYS A 143 -0.39 -7.97 -1.98
CA LYS A 143 -1.21 -7.76 -3.17
C LYS A 143 -1.55 -6.28 -3.35
N ALA A 144 -1.62 -5.84 -4.59
CA ALA A 144 -2.11 -4.52 -4.93
C ALA A 144 -3.60 -4.36 -4.54
N PRO A 145 -4.01 -3.20 -4.03
CA PRO A 145 -5.41 -2.97 -3.67
C PRO A 145 -6.32 -2.95 -4.89
N VAL A 146 -7.36 -3.77 -4.87
CA VAL A 146 -8.46 -3.68 -5.85
C VAL A 146 -9.28 -2.44 -5.53
N LEU A 147 -9.36 -1.51 -6.49
CA LEU A 147 -10.06 -0.24 -6.32
C LEU A 147 -11.58 -0.42 -6.30
N MET A 148 -12.25 0.41 -5.52
CA MET A 148 -13.71 0.50 -5.49
C MET A 148 -14.22 1.38 -6.63
N SER A 149 -15.40 1.04 -7.16
CA SER A 149 -16.09 1.79 -8.22
C SER A 149 -17.52 2.18 -7.82
N SER A 150 -18.02 1.65 -6.70
CA SER A 150 -19.40 1.89 -6.24
C SER A 150 -19.53 1.79 -4.72
N MET A 151 -20.64 2.31 -4.19
CA MET A 151 -20.98 2.25 -2.77
C MET A 151 -21.27 0.81 -2.26
N ALA A 152 -21.59 -0.12 -3.16
CA ALA A 152 -21.83 -1.51 -2.84
C ALA A 152 -20.54 -2.33 -2.66
N ASN A 153 -19.39 -1.84 -3.16
CA ASN A 153 -18.12 -2.54 -3.02
C ASN A 153 -17.73 -2.69 -1.54
N THR A 154 -17.19 -3.87 -1.21
CA THR A 154 -16.71 -4.17 0.15
C THR A 154 -15.27 -3.71 0.35
N TRP A 155 -14.85 -3.61 1.61
CA TRP A 155 -13.47 -3.27 1.98
C TRP A 155 -12.45 -4.41 1.73
N GLY A 156 -12.88 -5.55 1.21
CA GLY A 156 -11.97 -6.65 0.92
C GLY A 156 -10.68 -6.22 0.21
N PRO A 157 -9.56 -6.84 0.59
CA PRO A 157 -9.41 -7.99 1.48
C PRO A 157 -9.36 -7.67 2.98
N ILE A 158 -9.53 -6.39 3.39
CA ILE A 158 -9.43 -5.95 4.79
C ILE A 158 -10.58 -6.54 5.61
N PRO A 159 -10.31 -7.34 6.65
CA PRO A 159 -11.36 -7.97 7.45
C PRO A 159 -12.19 -6.97 8.27
N ASP A 160 -13.45 -7.32 8.56
CA ASP A 160 -14.41 -6.47 9.27
C ASP A 160 -13.96 -6.11 10.70
N HIS A 161 -13.11 -6.91 11.36
CA HIS A 161 -12.56 -6.56 12.68
C HIS A 161 -11.58 -5.38 12.63
N HIS A 162 -11.09 -4.99 11.44
CA HIS A 162 -10.33 -3.77 11.21
C HIS A 162 -11.20 -2.60 10.73
N ALA A 163 -12.53 -2.68 10.88
CA ALA A 163 -13.46 -1.65 10.44
C ALA A 163 -13.10 -0.24 10.94
N PHE A 164 -12.63 -0.15 12.20
CA PHE A 164 -12.20 1.13 12.78
C PHE A 164 -11.02 1.77 12.03
N ILE A 165 -10.13 0.98 11.39
CA ILE A 165 -9.02 1.53 10.59
C ILE A 165 -9.57 2.18 9.33
N TYR A 166 -10.34 1.42 8.53
CA TYR A 166 -10.82 1.97 7.26
C TYR A 166 -11.93 3.00 7.43
N ASP A 167 -12.74 2.95 8.48
CA ASP A 167 -13.74 3.99 8.75
C ASP A 167 -13.08 5.34 9.12
N TRP A 168 -12.06 5.34 9.98
CA TRP A 168 -11.28 6.55 10.28
C TRP A 168 -10.44 7.01 9.11
N GLY A 169 -9.89 6.10 8.31
CA GLY A 169 -9.20 6.42 7.07
C GLY A 169 -10.12 7.08 6.06
N PHE A 170 -11.29 6.49 5.83
CA PHE A 170 -12.32 7.05 4.96
C PHE A 170 -12.74 8.47 5.41
N LEU A 171 -13.05 8.65 6.69
CA LEU A 171 -13.42 9.95 7.24
C LEU A 171 -12.28 10.98 7.08
N SER A 172 -11.04 10.56 7.29
CA SER A 172 -9.86 11.40 7.08
C SER A 172 -9.76 11.88 5.63
N PHE A 173 -9.81 10.96 4.66
CA PHE A 173 -9.68 11.33 3.26
C PHE A 173 -10.89 12.09 2.72
N VAL A 174 -12.11 11.80 3.17
CA VAL A 174 -13.28 12.64 2.84
C VAL A 174 -13.03 14.07 3.32
N SER A 175 -12.58 14.25 4.56
CA SER A 175 -12.31 15.57 5.12
C SER A 175 -11.18 16.30 4.36
N LEU A 176 -10.16 15.60 3.89
CA LEU A 176 -9.10 16.14 3.04
C LEU A 176 -9.68 16.64 1.71
N LEU A 177 -10.47 15.81 1.02
CA LEU A 177 -11.03 16.12 -0.30
C LEU A 177 -12.06 17.26 -0.25
N THR A 178 -12.82 17.36 0.86
CA THR A 178 -13.81 18.42 1.06
C THR A 178 -13.24 19.66 1.76
N LYS A 179 -11.93 19.69 2.04
CA LYS A 179 -11.23 20.78 2.74
C LYS A 179 -11.82 21.09 4.12
N ASP A 180 -12.27 20.05 4.83
CA ASP A 180 -12.78 20.19 6.20
C ASP A 180 -11.62 20.48 7.17
N ALA A 181 -11.76 21.51 8.01
CA ALA A 181 -10.75 21.91 8.98
C ALA A 181 -10.42 20.82 10.02
N ARG A 182 -11.30 19.82 10.18
CA ARG A 182 -11.11 18.69 11.11
C ARG A 182 -10.24 17.56 10.58
N PHE A 183 -9.79 17.65 9.31
CA PHE A 183 -8.89 16.65 8.70
C PHE A 183 -7.71 16.25 9.61
N PRO A 184 -6.97 17.16 10.26
CA PRO A 184 -5.84 16.77 11.10
C PRO A 184 -6.24 15.86 12.26
N ILE A 185 -7.43 16.09 12.87
CA ILE A 185 -7.95 15.28 13.98
C ILE A 185 -8.28 13.86 13.49
N PHE A 186 -8.98 13.75 12.37
CA PHE A 186 -9.35 12.46 11.80
C PHE A 186 -8.12 11.71 11.27
N GLY A 187 -7.17 12.42 10.66
CA GLY A 187 -5.90 11.86 10.21
C GLY A 187 -5.06 11.29 11.35
N GLN A 188 -4.96 11.98 12.48
CA GLN A 188 -4.27 11.47 13.66
C GLN A 188 -4.91 10.19 14.20
N ARG A 189 -6.25 10.12 14.26
CA ARG A 189 -6.95 8.91 14.68
C ARG A 189 -6.72 7.74 13.72
N PHE A 190 -6.84 7.98 12.42
CA PHE A 190 -6.53 6.98 11.41
C PHE A 190 -5.12 6.43 11.57
N THR A 191 -4.13 7.32 11.65
CA THR A 191 -2.72 6.95 11.80
C THR A 191 -2.48 6.14 13.08
N ALA A 192 -3.07 6.56 14.21
CA ALA A 192 -2.94 5.84 15.47
C ALA A 192 -3.49 4.41 15.38
N HIS A 193 -4.67 4.23 14.78
CA HIS A 193 -5.27 2.91 14.61
C HIS A 193 -4.48 2.04 13.62
N LEU A 194 -4.04 2.62 12.50
CA LEU A 194 -3.27 1.90 11.47
C LEU A 194 -1.93 1.40 12.03
N LEU A 195 -1.19 2.26 12.72
CA LEU A 195 0.08 1.89 13.33
C LEU A 195 -0.09 0.94 14.53
N GLY A 196 -1.17 1.09 15.29
CA GLY A 196 -1.48 0.22 16.41
C GLY A 196 -1.87 -1.20 16.00
N ALA A 197 -2.36 -1.39 14.79
CA ALA A 197 -2.72 -2.70 14.24
C ALA A 197 -1.53 -3.46 13.61
N GLN A 198 -0.35 -2.84 13.51
CA GLN A 198 0.84 -3.42 12.88
C GLN A 198 1.87 -3.81 13.92
N GLU A 199 2.09 -5.11 14.09
CA GLU A 199 3.09 -5.64 15.05
C GLU A 199 4.52 -5.70 14.48
N GLY A 200 4.67 -5.72 13.15
CA GLY A 200 5.95 -5.96 12.47
C GLY A 200 6.68 -4.73 11.93
N LEU A 201 6.19 -3.50 12.15
CA LEU A 201 6.84 -2.29 11.65
C LEU A 201 8.10 -1.95 12.45
N THR A 202 9.20 -1.77 11.72
CA THR A 202 10.44 -1.20 12.29
C THR A 202 10.22 0.27 12.68
N ALA A 203 11.06 0.78 13.58
CA ALA A 203 11.04 2.19 13.95
C ALA A 203 11.30 3.11 12.74
N LEU A 204 12.14 2.69 11.81
CA LEU A 204 12.44 3.43 10.59
C LEU A 204 11.22 3.52 9.67
N GLU A 205 10.56 2.40 9.37
CA GLU A 205 9.35 2.36 8.52
C GLU A 205 8.23 3.21 9.11
N ARG A 206 8.03 3.16 10.43
CA ARG A 206 7.07 3.97 11.16
C ARG A 206 7.38 5.47 11.02
N ASN A 207 8.64 5.87 11.19
CA ASN A 207 9.05 7.26 11.08
C ASN A 207 8.92 7.81 9.65
N ILE A 208 9.24 7.01 8.64
CA ILE A 208 9.04 7.39 7.23
C ILE A 208 7.55 7.61 6.94
N PHE A 209 6.69 6.69 7.36
CA PHE A 209 5.24 6.82 7.17
C PHE A 209 4.70 8.09 7.87
N LEU A 210 5.06 8.31 9.14
CA LEU A 210 4.64 9.49 9.89
C LEU A 210 5.16 10.79 9.26
N GLY A 211 6.39 10.81 8.78
CA GLY A 211 6.97 11.97 8.09
C GLY A 211 6.19 12.34 6.83
N ASN A 212 5.85 11.37 6.01
CA ASN A 212 5.05 11.57 4.80
C ASN A 212 3.63 12.04 5.15
N TRP A 213 3.01 11.46 6.17
CA TRP A 213 1.66 11.83 6.63
C TRP A 213 1.61 13.26 7.17
N LEU A 214 2.61 13.67 7.98
CA LEU A 214 2.74 15.03 8.48
C LEU A 214 2.92 16.06 7.36
N GLN A 215 3.61 15.73 6.28
CA GLN A 215 3.73 16.61 5.12
C GLN A 215 2.39 16.86 4.45
N VAL A 216 1.55 15.83 4.31
CA VAL A 216 0.19 15.97 3.75
C VAL A 216 -0.67 16.85 4.65
N MET A 217 -0.60 16.66 5.97
CA MET A 217 -1.33 17.48 6.94
C MET A 217 -0.90 18.95 6.89
N THR A 218 0.41 19.21 6.88
CA THR A 218 0.96 20.57 6.86
C THR A 218 0.64 21.32 5.56
N ALA A 219 0.62 20.62 4.42
CA ALA A 219 0.22 21.19 3.14
C ALA A 219 -1.27 21.61 3.15
N GLN A 220 -2.12 20.79 3.79
CA GLN A 220 -3.54 21.11 3.94
C GLN A 220 -3.78 22.34 4.83
N GLU A 221 -3.08 22.45 5.95
CA GLU A 221 -3.15 23.63 6.83
C GLU A 221 -2.74 24.90 6.08
N ARG A 222 -1.65 24.85 5.31
CA ARG A 222 -1.20 26.00 4.48
C ARG A 222 -2.25 26.39 3.44
N ALA A 223 -2.89 25.41 2.79
CA ALA A 223 -3.94 25.69 1.80
C ALA A 223 -5.16 26.38 2.43
N GLN A 224 -5.53 26.01 3.65
CA GLN A 224 -6.63 26.64 4.39
C GLN A 224 -6.32 28.11 4.76
N LEU A 225 -5.09 28.38 5.25
CA LEU A 225 -4.65 29.74 5.59
C LEU A 225 -4.67 30.67 4.38
N THR A 226 -4.22 30.19 3.22
CA THR A 226 -4.21 30.97 1.98
C THR A 226 -5.65 31.30 1.50
N THR A 227 -6.59 30.38 1.69
CA THR A 227 -7.99 30.57 1.33
C THR A 227 -8.68 31.59 2.25
N GLN A 228 -8.39 31.58 3.55
CA GLN A 228 -8.92 32.55 4.51
C GLN A 228 -8.39 33.98 4.25
N GLN A 229 -7.11 34.11 3.94
CA GLN A 229 -6.52 35.41 3.58
C GLN A 229 -7.08 35.99 2.27
N GLY A 230 -7.37 35.13 1.29
CA GLY A 230 -8.00 35.54 0.02
C GLY A 230 -9.45 36.01 0.17
N VAL A 231 -10.19 35.52 1.17
CA VAL A 231 -11.56 35.97 1.48
C VAL A 231 -11.56 37.32 2.17
N THR A 232 -10.62 37.55 3.10
CA THR A 232 -10.50 38.82 3.82
C THR A 232 -10.05 39.98 2.92
N ALA A 233 -9.22 39.71 1.92
CA ALA A 233 -8.75 40.71 0.95
C ALA A 233 -9.82 41.15 -0.08
N ARG A 234 -10.92 40.41 -0.21
CA ARG A 234 -12.04 40.76 -1.09
C ARG A 234 -13.16 41.53 -0.40
N GLN A 235 -13.07 41.72 0.93
CA GLN A 235 -14.05 42.44 1.72
C GLN A 235 -13.55 43.85 2.15
N GLN A 236 -12.39 44.28 1.68
CA GLN A 236 -11.86 45.62 1.79
C GLN A 236 -11.85 46.30 0.39
#